data_a794dc4943a0a328ea03ece33b5bfe8a
#
_entry.id   a794dc4943a0a328ea03ece33b5bfe8a
#
_cell.length_a   1.000
_cell.length_b   1.000
_cell.length_c   1.000
_cell.angle_alpha   90.00
_cell.angle_beta   90.00
_cell.angle_gamma   90.00
#
_symmetry.space_group_name_H-M   'P 1'
#
loop_
_entity.id
_entity.type
_entity.pdbx_description
1 polymer ?
#
loop_
_entity_poly.entity_id
_entity_poly.type
_entity_poly.pdbx_seq_one_letter_code
_entity_poly.pdbx_strand_id
1 'polypeptide(L)'
;MGKGTNQTPSPLTCIQIFGLGSMLSSRFVSLAAFAAVAAAAPSLHVDNLCSVPVFLFTQTSFGSISNNVHVAAGQKGVGMGISSNWDGAINVGTGCNSDGSSCTTGGPQWDGVTPFSRAEFNFYAVPGSVTYDISLIYGFNVGMKISSANTNCAAFSCALGALNSCPVPGPGSNINSCYSPCCASKAACAGGALPAGGGGCVNNAGPGPHSPYYYNNCPNAYAFPDNDGAAGYTPADFVDYTCGNNAITLTLCPGSTSHLSKRSFSEVHAQRGVEIVHDEA
;
A
#
# COMPACT_ATOMS: atom_id res chain seq x y z
N MET A 1 -18.38 10.26 54.13
CA MET A 1 -19.64 10.99 54.38
C MET A 1 -20.00 11.75 53.10
N GLY A 2 -21.16 11.44 52.51
CA GLY A 2 -21.63 12.09 51.28
C GLY A 2 -22.75 11.26 50.68
N LYS A 3 -23.97 11.67 50.95
CA LYS A 3 -25.23 10.97 50.76
C LYS A 3 -25.60 10.83 49.27
N GLY A 4 -26.08 9.64 48.91
CA GLY A 4 -26.80 9.40 47.68
C GLY A 4 -28.23 9.96 47.72
N THR A 5 -28.75 10.37 46.58
CA THR A 5 -30.17 10.67 46.37
C THR A 5 -30.69 9.78 45.24
N ASN A 6 -31.55 8.87 45.62
CA ASN A 6 -32.43 8.09 44.74
C ASN A 6 -33.49 9.02 44.14
N GLN A 7 -33.68 8.98 42.84
CA GLN A 7 -34.88 9.48 42.18
C GLN A 7 -35.62 8.30 41.54
N THR A 8 -36.88 8.11 42.00
CA THR A 8 -37.86 7.19 41.45
C THR A 8 -38.57 7.80 40.25
N PRO A 9 -38.92 7.01 39.20
CA PRO A 9 -39.73 7.52 38.09
C PRO A 9 -41.22 7.44 38.41
N SER A 10 -41.95 8.51 38.06
CA SER A 10 -43.40 8.63 38.14
C SER A 10 -44.13 7.87 37.02
N PRO A 11 -45.35 7.39 37.25
CA PRO A 11 -46.12 6.65 36.25
C PRO A 11 -46.82 7.57 35.25
N LEU A 12 -46.74 7.24 33.97
CA LEU A 12 -47.49 7.85 32.89
C LEU A 12 -48.92 7.33 32.83
N THR A 13 -49.87 8.26 32.95
CA THR A 13 -51.30 8.08 32.87
C THR A 13 -51.74 7.74 31.45
N CYS A 14 -52.53 6.67 31.33
CA CYS A 14 -53.16 6.23 30.08
C CYS A 14 -54.42 7.08 29.82
N ILE A 15 -54.48 7.83 28.72
CA ILE A 15 -55.72 8.47 28.25
C ILE A 15 -56.26 7.65 27.10
N GLN A 16 -57.42 7.02 27.31
CA GLN A 16 -58.24 6.44 26.25
C GLN A 16 -59.05 7.53 25.55
N ILE A 17 -58.91 7.62 24.22
CA ILE A 17 -59.87 8.38 23.40
C ILE A 17 -60.53 7.38 22.44
N PHE A 18 -61.84 7.22 22.60
CA PHE A 18 -62.73 6.58 21.65
C PHE A 18 -63.02 7.53 20.50
N GLY A 19 -62.86 7.07 19.25
CA GLY A 19 -63.28 7.78 18.08
C GLY A 19 -63.52 6.84 16.90
N LEU A 20 -64.79 6.57 16.60
CA LEU A 20 -65.25 5.84 15.42
C LEU A 20 -64.94 6.64 14.14
N GLY A 21 -64.53 5.96 13.14
CA GLY A 21 -64.45 6.53 11.78
C GLY A 21 -63.82 5.51 10.80
N SER A 22 -64.67 4.74 10.14
CA SER A 22 -64.31 3.82 9.06
C SER A 22 -63.92 4.62 7.80
N MET A 23 -62.72 4.35 7.28
CA MET A 23 -62.44 4.40 5.83
C MET A 23 -61.24 3.52 5.53
N LEU A 24 -61.50 2.42 4.84
CA LEU A 24 -60.43 1.60 4.25
C LEU A 24 -59.68 2.44 3.21
N SER A 25 -58.47 2.85 3.46
CA SER A 25 -57.52 3.18 2.42
C SER A 25 -56.32 2.26 2.56
N SER A 26 -56.27 1.30 1.67
CA SER A 26 -55.14 0.37 1.51
C SER A 26 -53.90 1.16 1.13
N ARG A 27 -53.08 1.52 2.13
CA ARG A 27 -51.74 2.06 1.88
C ARG A 27 -50.80 0.87 1.72
N PHE A 28 -50.40 0.61 0.49
CA PHE A 28 -49.26 -0.24 0.21
C PHE A 28 -48.02 0.43 0.79
N VAL A 29 -47.59 -0.07 1.95
CA VAL A 29 -46.26 0.26 2.48
C VAL A 29 -45.28 -0.55 1.66
N SER A 30 -44.70 0.10 0.64
CA SER A 30 -43.56 -0.49 -0.07
C SER A 30 -42.39 -0.57 0.95
N LEU A 31 -42.13 -1.73 1.50
CA LEU A 31 -40.88 -2.01 2.20
C LEU A 31 -39.77 -2.01 1.13
N ALA A 32 -39.08 -0.90 0.99
CA ALA A 32 -37.81 -0.87 0.27
C ALA A 32 -36.82 -1.70 1.10
N ALA A 33 -36.59 -2.93 0.69
CA ALA A 33 -35.50 -3.74 1.24
C ALA A 33 -34.19 -3.11 0.77
N PHE A 34 -33.56 -2.33 1.65
CA PHE A 34 -32.17 -1.95 1.47
C PHE A 34 -31.33 -3.22 1.58
N ALA A 35 -30.93 -3.79 0.48
CA ALA A 35 -29.90 -4.79 0.46
C ALA A 35 -28.58 -4.08 0.90
N ALA A 36 -28.19 -4.27 2.15
CA ALA A 36 -26.87 -3.89 2.59
C ALA A 36 -25.87 -4.74 1.77
N VAL A 37 -25.19 -4.11 0.83
CA VAL A 37 -24.05 -4.71 0.16
C VAL A 37 -22.96 -4.83 1.23
N ALA A 38 -22.78 -6.02 1.76
CA ALA A 38 -21.66 -6.29 2.65
C ALA A 38 -20.38 -6.08 1.82
N ALA A 39 -19.59 -5.06 2.15
CA ALA A 39 -18.27 -4.90 1.57
C ALA A 39 -17.47 -6.17 1.84
N ALA A 40 -16.85 -6.72 0.81
CA ALA A 40 -15.98 -7.88 0.97
C ALA A 40 -14.86 -7.54 1.95
N ALA A 41 -14.50 -8.49 2.81
CA ALA A 41 -13.37 -8.31 3.72
C ALA A 41 -12.10 -8.07 2.91
N PRO A 42 -11.21 -7.15 3.36
CA PRO A 42 -9.97 -6.88 2.66
C PRO A 42 -9.09 -8.14 2.62
N SER A 43 -8.38 -8.32 1.53
CA SER A 43 -7.46 -9.42 1.37
C SER A 43 -6.18 -8.95 0.68
N LEU A 44 -5.05 -9.44 1.18
CA LEU A 44 -3.74 -9.25 0.57
C LEU A 44 -3.11 -10.61 0.37
N HIS A 45 -2.79 -10.93 -0.88
CA HIS A 45 -2.09 -12.14 -1.26
C HIS A 45 -0.75 -11.80 -1.89
N VAL A 46 0.23 -12.67 -1.70
CA VAL A 46 1.55 -12.52 -2.31
C VAL A 46 1.84 -13.69 -3.23
N ASP A 47 2.27 -13.35 -4.46
CA ASP A 47 2.78 -14.29 -5.46
C ASP A 47 4.28 -14.05 -5.62
N ASN A 48 5.10 -15.03 -5.29
CA ASN A 48 6.53 -14.99 -5.55
C ASN A 48 6.84 -15.67 -6.90
N LEU A 49 7.00 -14.89 -7.95
CA LEU A 49 7.41 -15.39 -9.28
C LEU A 49 8.93 -15.40 -9.47
N CYS A 50 9.70 -15.00 -8.43
CA CYS A 50 11.14 -15.05 -8.47
C CYS A 50 11.64 -16.50 -8.52
N SER A 51 12.84 -16.69 -9.07
CA SER A 51 13.54 -17.99 -9.09
C SER A 51 14.14 -18.38 -7.74
N VAL A 52 14.03 -17.51 -6.72
CA VAL A 52 14.57 -17.69 -5.38
C VAL A 52 13.48 -17.50 -4.33
N PRO A 53 13.61 -18.11 -3.14
CA PRO A 53 12.74 -17.79 -2.03
C PRO A 53 12.99 -16.37 -1.55
N VAL A 54 11.96 -15.77 -0.96
CA VAL A 54 12.00 -14.43 -0.36
C VAL A 54 11.50 -14.49 1.07
N PHE A 55 11.88 -13.48 1.86
CA PHE A 55 11.35 -13.26 3.19
C PHE A 55 10.61 -11.92 3.21
N LEU A 56 9.37 -11.93 3.67
CA LEU A 56 8.53 -10.75 3.76
C LEU A 56 8.61 -10.21 5.19
N PHE A 57 9.26 -9.07 5.35
CA PHE A 57 9.27 -8.33 6.61
C PHE A 57 8.06 -7.39 6.63
N THR A 58 7.16 -7.59 7.58
CA THR A 58 5.94 -6.81 7.70
C THR A 58 6.09 -5.71 8.75
N GLN A 59 5.69 -4.50 8.39
CA GLN A 59 5.62 -3.35 9.28
C GLN A 59 4.17 -2.93 9.43
N THR A 60 3.80 -2.50 10.63
CA THR A 60 2.43 -2.09 10.96
C THR A 60 2.45 -0.75 11.66
N SER A 61 1.76 0.24 11.08
CA SER A 61 1.46 1.52 11.73
C SER A 61 0.12 1.45 12.45
N PHE A 62 -0.86 0.74 11.86
CA PHE A 62 -2.18 0.53 12.43
C PHE A 62 -2.77 -0.83 12.03
N GLY A 63 -3.68 -1.36 12.85
CA GLY A 63 -4.28 -2.67 12.59
C GLY A 63 -3.32 -3.84 12.80
N SER A 64 -3.47 -4.90 12.02
CA SER A 64 -2.63 -6.10 12.10
C SER A 64 -2.44 -6.78 10.75
N ILE A 65 -1.31 -7.45 10.62
CA ILE A 65 -0.94 -8.32 9.50
C ILE A 65 -0.25 -9.57 10.06
N SER A 66 -0.21 -10.66 9.28
CA SER A 66 0.63 -11.81 9.60
C SER A 66 2.06 -11.37 9.88
N ASN A 67 2.69 -11.92 10.91
CA ASN A 67 4.11 -11.72 11.14
C ASN A 67 4.92 -12.22 9.95
N ASN A 68 6.15 -11.79 9.88
CA ASN A 68 7.14 -12.12 8.85
C ASN A 68 6.95 -13.51 8.21
N VAL A 69 6.94 -13.56 6.87
CA VAL A 69 6.56 -14.75 6.12
C VAL A 69 7.64 -15.15 5.13
N HIS A 70 8.07 -16.40 5.19
CA HIS A 70 8.93 -16.99 4.16
C HIS A 70 8.06 -17.48 2.98
N VAL A 71 8.39 -17.09 1.75
CA VAL A 71 7.66 -17.48 0.54
C VAL A 71 8.62 -18.17 -0.41
N ALA A 72 8.37 -19.44 -0.69
CA ALA A 72 9.21 -20.22 -1.60
C ALA A 72 9.23 -19.68 -3.04
N ALA A 73 10.27 -20.01 -3.80
CA ALA A 73 10.32 -19.68 -5.22
C ALA A 73 9.12 -20.27 -5.97
N GLY A 74 8.44 -19.45 -6.77
CA GLY A 74 7.26 -19.85 -7.54
C GLY A 74 5.98 -20.05 -6.73
N GLN A 75 6.00 -19.84 -5.40
CA GLN A 75 4.81 -19.97 -4.54
C GLN A 75 3.84 -18.80 -4.80
N LYS A 76 2.53 -19.13 -4.91
CA LYS A 76 1.47 -18.15 -5.18
C LYS A 76 0.36 -18.22 -4.15
N GLY A 77 -0.42 -17.13 -4.06
CA GLY A 77 -1.62 -17.06 -3.24
C GLY A 77 -1.36 -17.09 -1.73
N VAL A 78 -0.19 -16.64 -1.30
CA VAL A 78 0.13 -16.58 0.13
C VAL A 78 -0.66 -15.46 0.78
N GLY A 79 -1.68 -15.82 1.58
CA GLY A 79 -2.52 -14.86 2.29
C GLY A 79 -1.77 -14.19 3.45
N MET A 80 -1.86 -12.87 3.54
CA MET A 80 -1.13 -12.07 4.54
C MET A 80 -1.94 -11.82 5.83
N GLY A 81 -3.16 -12.31 5.94
CA GLY A 81 -3.95 -12.24 7.19
C GLY A 81 -4.07 -10.83 7.76
N ILE A 82 -4.44 -9.85 6.91
CA ILE A 82 -4.60 -8.45 7.30
C ILE A 82 -5.92 -8.19 8.04
N SER A 83 -5.92 -7.24 8.98
CA SER A 83 -7.16 -6.65 9.50
C SER A 83 -7.77 -5.66 8.51
N SER A 84 -9.07 -5.35 8.66
CA SER A 84 -9.80 -4.45 7.76
C SER A 84 -9.31 -3.00 7.77
N ASN A 85 -8.45 -2.67 8.69
CA ASN A 85 -7.90 -1.34 8.92
C ASN A 85 -6.37 -1.36 9.01
N TRP A 86 -5.73 -2.35 8.40
CA TRP A 86 -4.28 -2.40 8.41
C TRP A 86 -3.67 -1.27 7.59
N ASP A 87 -2.69 -0.60 8.19
CA ASP A 87 -1.82 0.38 7.58
C ASP A 87 -0.37 -0.02 7.84
N GLY A 88 0.43 -0.11 6.79
CA GLY A 88 1.81 -0.55 6.93
C GLY A 88 2.48 -0.93 5.62
N ALA A 89 3.54 -1.69 5.73
CA ALA A 89 4.40 -2.02 4.60
C ALA A 89 4.92 -3.45 4.63
N ILE A 90 5.36 -3.91 3.47
CA ILE A 90 6.09 -5.17 3.28
C ILE A 90 7.43 -4.84 2.63
N ASN A 91 8.53 -5.11 3.36
CA ASN A 91 9.89 -5.08 2.83
C ASN A 91 10.29 -6.48 2.39
N VAL A 92 10.94 -6.61 1.24
CA VAL A 92 11.35 -7.92 0.74
C VAL A 92 12.81 -8.19 1.04
N GLY A 93 13.08 -9.32 1.68
CA GLY A 93 14.42 -9.85 1.90
C GLY A 93 14.77 -10.95 0.92
N THR A 94 16.03 -11.02 0.48
CA THR A 94 16.58 -12.09 -0.35
C THR A 94 17.85 -12.67 0.25
N GLY A 95 18.12 -13.96 -0.05
CA GLY A 95 19.26 -14.66 0.53
C GLY A 95 19.20 -14.73 2.06
N CYS A 96 17.98 -14.87 2.58
CA CYS A 96 17.73 -14.95 4.02
C CYS A 96 17.88 -16.40 4.54
N ASN A 97 18.25 -16.54 5.81
CA ASN A 97 17.99 -17.77 6.55
C ASN A 97 16.47 -17.94 6.78
N SER A 98 16.12 -19.16 7.19
CA SER A 98 14.71 -19.58 7.31
C SER A 98 13.88 -18.74 8.29
N ASP A 99 14.51 -18.12 9.27
CA ASP A 99 13.88 -17.25 10.27
C ASP A 99 13.96 -15.74 9.93
N GLY A 100 14.61 -15.38 8.82
CA GLY A 100 14.81 -13.99 8.41
C GLY A 100 15.80 -13.20 9.25
N SER A 101 16.52 -13.83 10.19
CA SER A 101 17.46 -13.14 11.08
C SER A 101 18.69 -12.59 10.36
N SER A 102 19.00 -13.09 9.15
CA SER A 102 20.08 -12.62 8.30
C SER A 102 19.69 -12.75 6.84
N CYS A 103 19.83 -11.68 6.08
CA CYS A 103 19.56 -11.63 4.64
C CYS A 103 20.72 -10.98 3.89
N THR A 104 20.89 -11.33 2.62
CA THR A 104 21.81 -10.61 1.73
C THR A 104 21.27 -9.21 1.40
N THR A 105 19.95 -9.09 1.20
CA THR A 105 19.25 -7.82 1.05
C THR A 105 17.94 -7.84 1.83
N GLY A 106 17.43 -6.66 2.17
CA GLY A 106 16.20 -6.52 2.95
C GLY A 106 16.40 -6.67 4.44
N GLY A 107 15.33 -6.39 5.17
CA GLY A 107 15.29 -6.43 6.63
C GLY A 107 14.00 -5.86 7.17
N PRO A 108 13.75 -6.00 8.50
CA PRO A 108 12.53 -5.50 9.12
C PRO A 108 12.42 -3.97 9.10
N GLN A 109 13.56 -3.29 9.09
CA GLN A 109 13.69 -1.84 8.99
C GLN A 109 14.89 -1.51 8.13
N TRP A 110 14.89 -0.31 7.54
CA TRP A 110 16.08 0.14 6.85
C TRP A 110 17.18 0.51 7.85
N ASP A 111 18.31 -0.13 7.67
CA ASP A 111 19.51 0.09 8.48
C ASP A 111 20.39 1.24 7.96
N GLY A 112 19.92 1.97 6.93
CA GLY A 112 20.65 3.03 6.25
C GLY A 112 21.54 2.53 5.11
N VAL A 113 21.66 1.22 4.91
CA VAL A 113 22.58 0.61 3.94
C VAL A 113 21.91 -0.44 3.10
N THR A 114 21.35 -1.48 3.73
CA THR A 114 20.88 -2.69 3.05
C THR A 114 19.67 -2.38 2.15
N PRO A 115 19.78 -2.55 0.82
CA PRO A 115 18.70 -2.17 -0.08
C PRO A 115 17.55 -3.17 -0.03
N PHE A 116 16.33 -2.66 -0.20
CA PHE A 116 15.14 -3.47 -0.43
C PHE A 116 14.08 -2.69 -1.19
N SER A 117 13.27 -3.41 -1.96
CA SER A 117 12.01 -2.91 -2.49
C SER A 117 10.94 -3.02 -1.42
N ARG A 118 10.02 -2.05 -1.39
CA ARG A 118 8.96 -1.94 -0.39
C ARG A 118 7.62 -1.74 -1.07
N ALA A 119 6.59 -2.44 -0.60
CA ALA A 119 5.21 -2.21 -0.95
C ALA A 119 4.48 -1.63 0.26
N GLU A 120 3.77 -0.53 0.10
CA GLU A 120 3.05 0.16 1.16
C GLU A 120 1.55 0.07 0.91
N PHE A 121 0.76 -0.03 1.99
CA PHE A 121 -0.69 -0.25 1.92
C PHE A 121 -1.38 0.49 3.06
N ASN A 122 -2.45 1.21 2.75
CA ASN A 122 -3.31 1.84 3.72
C ASN A 122 -4.77 1.41 3.49
N PHE A 123 -5.24 0.46 4.31
CA PHE A 123 -6.65 0.04 4.37
C PHE A 123 -7.44 0.81 5.43
N TYR A 124 -6.78 1.69 6.18
CA TYR A 124 -7.35 2.41 7.30
C TYR A 124 -8.06 3.71 6.88
N ALA A 125 -7.45 4.48 5.97
CA ALA A 125 -7.89 5.84 5.69
C ALA A 125 -9.30 5.92 5.11
N VAL A 126 -9.66 5.01 4.19
CA VAL A 126 -10.97 4.99 3.53
C VAL A 126 -11.59 3.59 3.66
N PRO A 127 -12.67 3.41 4.44
CA PRO A 127 -13.32 2.11 4.60
C PRO A 127 -13.74 1.50 3.27
N GLY A 128 -13.38 0.22 3.05
CA GLY A 128 -13.68 -0.51 1.81
C GLY A 128 -12.74 -0.23 0.64
N SER A 129 -11.77 0.65 0.84
CA SER A 129 -10.74 1.00 -0.15
C SER A 129 -9.36 0.67 0.38
N VAL A 130 -8.36 0.76 -0.48
CA VAL A 130 -6.95 0.68 -0.11
C VAL A 130 -6.13 1.65 -0.96
N THR A 131 -5.31 2.45 -0.32
CA THR A 131 -4.23 3.19 -0.99
C THR A 131 -2.98 2.32 -1.00
N TYR A 132 -2.28 2.29 -2.11
CA TYR A 132 -1.07 1.50 -2.24
C TYR A 132 -0.05 2.17 -3.16
N ASP A 133 1.21 1.85 -2.89
CA ASP A 133 2.35 2.27 -3.69
C ASP A 133 3.50 1.25 -3.63
N ILE A 134 4.48 1.47 -4.52
CA ILE A 134 5.78 0.80 -4.49
C ILE A 134 6.81 1.86 -4.14
N SER A 135 7.61 1.62 -3.11
CA SER A 135 8.67 2.51 -2.68
C SER A 135 10.05 1.93 -3.00
N LEU A 136 10.84 2.70 -3.73
CA LEU A 136 12.25 2.43 -4.04
C LEU A 136 13.19 3.38 -3.28
N ILE A 137 12.66 4.13 -2.32
CA ILE A 137 13.42 5.08 -1.49
C ILE A 137 14.57 4.37 -0.75
N TYR A 138 14.33 3.11 -0.36
CA TYR A 138 15.30 2.29 0.35
C TYR A 138 16.19 1.45 -0.58
N GLY A 139 16.05 1.64 -1.89
CA GLY A 139 16.73 0.87 -2.91
C GLY A 139 15.83 -0.13 -3.63
N PHE A 140 16.47 -1.04 -4.34
CA PHE A 140 15.79 -2.09 -5.10
C PHE A 140 16.51 -3.42 -4.92
N ASN A 141 15.75 -4.49 -4.70
CA ASN A 141 16.27 -5.86 -4.72
C ASN A 141 15.37 -6.83 -5.47
N VAL A 142 14.07 -6.60 -5.46
CA VAL A 142 13.07 -7.47 -6.11
C VAL A 142 12.06 -6.61 -6.85
N GLY A 143 11.77 -6.98 -8.10
CA GLY A 143 10.67 -6.36 -8.84
C GLY A 143 9.34 -6.60 -8.14
N MET A 144 8.45 -5.61 -8.16
CA MET A 144 7.14 -5.66 -7.55
C MET A 144 6.04 -5.25 -8.52
N LYS A 145 4.85 -5.85 -8.33
CA LYS A 145 3.60 -5.39 -8.93
C LYS A 145 2.51 -5.44 -7.88
N ILE A 146 1.80 -4.35 -7.71
CA ILE A 146 0.57 -4.28 -6.92
C ILE A 146 -0.60 -4.18 -7.88
N SER A 147 -1.59 -5.04 -7.71
CA SER A 147 -2.80 -5.06 -8.54
C SER A 147 -4.02 -5.44 -7.71
N SER A 148 -5.19 -4.97 -8.14
CA SER A 148 -6.48 -5.35 -7.56
C SER A 148 -7.18 -6.37 -8.46
N ALA A 149 -8.08 -7.18 -7.87
CA ALA A 149 -9.06 -7.96 -8.61
C ALA A 149 -10.02 -7.06 -9.43
N ASN A 150 -10.20 -5.81 -9.03
CA ASN A 150 -10.91 -4.80 -9.82
C ASN A 150 -9.99 -4.23 -10.89
N THR A 151 -10.24 -4.57 -12.15
CA THR A 151 -9.45 -4.11 -13.30
C THR A 151 -9.55 -2.61 -13.58
N ASN A 152 -10.43 -1.90 -12.89
CA ASN A 152 -10.54 -0.44 -12.95
C ASN A 152 -9.53 0.25 -12.01
N CYS A 153 -8.89 -0.49 -11.12
CA CYS A 153 -7.84 0.06 -10.27
C CYS A 153 -6.48 0.03 -10.99
N ALA A 154 -5.66 1.04 -10.74
CA ALA A 154 -4.33 1.13 -11.30
C ALA A 154 -3.46 -0.06 -10.84
N ALA A 155 -2.77 -0.70 -11.76
CA ALA A 155 -1.80 -1.74 -11.43
C ALA A 155 -0.39 -1.16 -11.59
N PHE A 156 0.27 -0.89 -10.48
CA PHE A 156 1.65 -0.40 -10.47
C PHE A 156 2.63 -1.55 -10.51
N SER A 157 3.68 -1.42 -11.34
CA SER A 157 4.78 -2.37 -11.32
C SER A 157 6.12 -1.72 -11.64
N CYS A 158 7.15 -2.24 -10.99
CA CYS A 158 8.54 -1.94 -11.26
C CYS A 158 9.33 -3.25 -11.38
N ALA A 159 9.95 -3.46 -12.52
CA ALA A 159 10.88 -4.53 -12.75
C ALA A 159 12.13 -3.91 -13.39
N LEU A 160 13.07 -3.50 -12.56
CA LEU A 160 14.38 -3.07 -13.07
C LEU A 160 15.06 -4.28 -13.69
N GLY A 161 15.21 -4.26 -15.03
CA GLY A 161 15.77 -5.35 -15.81
C GLY A 161 17.26 -5.56 -15.54
N ALA A 162 18.12 -5.32 -16.53
CA ALA A 162 19.56 -5.42 -16.33
C ALA A 162 20.03 -4.33 -15.36
N LEU A 163 20.34 -4.69 -14.11
CA LEU A 163 20.90 -3.77 -13.10
C LEU A 163 22.36 -3.34 -13.42
N ASN A 164 22.85 -3.63 -14.62
CA ASN A 164 24.16 -3.19 -15.10
C ASN A 164 24.29 -1.66 -15.17
N SER A 165 23.18 -0.95 -15.22
CA SER A 165 23.11 0.52 -15.21
C SER A 165 22.75 1.11 -13.84
N CYS A 166 22.65 0.28 -12.82
CA CYS A 166 22.38 0.72 -11.44
C CYS A 166 23.44 1.74 -10.99
N PRO A 167 23.06 2.94 -10.55
CA PRO A 167 24.03 3.98 -10.17
C PRO A 167 24.97 3.54 -9.06
N VAL A 168 24.43 2.82 -8.06
CA VAL A 168 25.20 2.26 -6.95
C VAL A 168 24.77 0.80 -6.76
N PRO A 169 25.49 -0.17 -7.40
CA PRO A 169 25.17 -1.58 -7.27
C PRO A 169 25.26 -2.06 -5.82
N GLY A 170 24.22 -2.75 -5.39
CA GLY A 170 24.10 -3.36 -4.07
C GLY A 170 24.61 -4.80 -4.02
N PRO A 171 24.51 -5.45 -2.86
CA PRO A 171 24.87 -6.86 -2.69
C PRO A 171 23.86 -7.77 -3.42
N GLY A 172 24.32 -8.96 -3.79
CA GLY A 172 23.49 -10.01 -4.38
C GLY A 172 24.29 -10.90 -5.31
N SER A 173 23.95 -12.18 -5.33
CA SER A 173 24.56 -13.17 -6.22
C SER A 173 23.53 -13.74 -7.23
N ASN A 174 22.29 -13.97 -6.78
CA ASN A 174 21.22 -14.55 -7.59
C ASN A 174 20.15 -13.53 -7.97
N ILE A 175 19.99 -12.47 -7.16
CA ILE A 175 19.18 -11.30 -7.47
C ILE A 175 20.07 -10.08 -7.24
N ASN A 176 20.30 -9.32 -8.30
CA ASN A 176 21.04 -8.07 -8.21
C ASN A 176 20.21 -7.04 -7.45
N SER A 177 20.87 -6.14 -6.75
CA SER A 177 20.23 -5.06 -6.02
C SER A 177 20.86 -3.71 -6.34
N CYS A 178 20.14 -2.64 -6.05
CA CYS A 178 20.59 -1.25 -6.14
C CYS A 178 20.43 -0.58 -4.80
N TYR A 179 21.44 0.11 -4.34
CA TYR A 179 21.34 0.93 -3.13
C TYR A 179 20.34 2.07 -3.32
N SER A 180 19.87 2.62 -2.19
CA SER A 180 18.94 3.74 -2.14
C SER A 180 19.32 4.89 -3.09
N PRO A 181 18.33 5.53 -3.76
CA PRO A 181 18.55 6.73 -4.57
C PRO A 181 19.11 7.90 -3.77
N CYS A 182 19.01 7.85 -2.46
CA CYS A 182 19.51 8.88 -1.54
C CYS A 182 21.01 8.79 -1.30
N CYS A 183 21.63 7.64 -1.53
CA CYS A 183 23.04 7.43 -1.27
C CYS A 183 23.89 7.89 -2.46
N ALA A 184 24.78 8.84 -2.27
CA ALA A 184 25.70 9.30 -3.32
C ALA A 184 26.70 8.22 -3.75
N SER A 185 26.99 7.24 -2.88
CA SER A 185 27.89 6.10 -3.13
C SER A 185 27.60 4.97 -2.15
N LYS A 186 28.16 3.78 -2.42
CA LYS A 186 28.12 2.67 -1.46
C LYS A 186 28.71 3.04 -0.10
N ALA A 187 29.79 3.82 -0.07
CA ALA A 187 30.42 4.25 1.17
C ALA A 187 29.53 5.25 1.94
N ALA A 188 28.80 6.10 1.23
CA ALA A 188 27.84 7.02 1.86
C ALA A 188 26.68 6.26 2.49
N CYS A 189 26.12 5.25 1.79
CA CYS A 189 25.12 4.36 2.38
C CYS A 189 25.67 3.65 3.63
N ALA A 190 26.83 3.00 3.49
CA ALA A 190 27.45 2.23 4.57
C ALA A 190 27.83 3.07 5.80
N GLY A 191 28.05 4.38 5.60
CA GLY A 191 28.34 5.31 6.69
C GLY A 191 27.12 5.68 7.53
N GLY A 192 25.91 5.24 7.16
CA GLY A 192 24.66 5.57 7.85
C GLY A 192 24.33 7.06 7.82
N ALA A 193 25.08 7.84 7.05
CA ALA A 193 24.85 9.25 6.88
C ALA A 193 23.84 9.47 5.76
N LEU A 194 22.58 9.57 6.12
CA LEU A 194 21.64 10.29 5.27
C LEU A 194 22.21 11.71 5.04
N PRO A 195 22.20 12.23 3.80
CA PRO A 195 22.66 13.59 3.55
C PRO A 195 21.97 14.55 4.51
N ALA A 196 22.71 15.47 5.09
CA ALA A 196 22.11 16.56 5.86
C ALA A 196 21.08 17.29 4.99
N GLY A 197 19.81 17.30 5.40
CA GLY A 197 18.70 17.76 4.57
C GLY A 197 18.04 16.68 3.71
N GLY A 198 18.36 15.39 3.95
CA GLY A 198 17.58 14.25 3.54
C GLY A 198 17.78 13.71 2.13
N GLY A 199 18.17 14.53 1.18
CA GLY A 199 18.57 14.14 -0.20
C GLY A 199 17.72 13.05 -0.85
N GLY A 200 16.36 13.14 -0.78
CA GLY A 200 15.44 12.16 -1.33
C GLY A 200 15.06 11.01 -0.41
N CYS A 201 15.48 11.00 0.85
CA CYS A 201 15.11 10.01 1.86
C CYS A 201 14.20 10.52 2.96
N VAL A 202 13.92 11.79 2.99
CA VAL A 202 13.00 12.42 3.94
C VAL A 202 12.04 13.34 3.20
N ASN A 203 10.85 13.52 3.79
CA ASN A 203 9.83 14.41 3.25
C ASN A 203 10.36 15.84 3.12
N ASN A 204 9.89 16.55 2.08
CA ASN A 204 10.26 17.93 1.77
C ASN A 204 11.76 18.16 1.49
N ALA A 205 12.46 17.13 1.03
CA ALA A 205 13.87 17.23 0.64
C ALA A 205 14.09 17.11 -0.88
N GLY A 206 13.04 16.76 -1.64
CA GLY A 206 13.12 16.55 -3.07
C GLY A 206 13.93 15.30 -3.48
N PRO A 207 14.24 15.15 -4.77
CA PRO A 207 14.93 13.97 -5.28
C PRO A 207 16.37 13.86 -4.76
N GLY A 208 16.75 12.63 -4.44
CA GLY A 208 18.13 12.28 -4.12
C GLY A 208 19.04 12.22 -5.37
N PRO A 209 20.35 12.06 -5.18
CA PRO A 209 21.33 12.13 -6.27
C PRO A 209 21.11 11.08 -7.36
N HIS A 210 20.50 9.94 -7.03
CA HIS A 210 20.21 8.85 -7.96
C HIS A 210 18.72 8.61 -8.21
N SER A 211 17.82 9.43 -7.65
CA SER A 211 16.37 9.35 -7.93
C SER A 211 16.04 9.38 -9.43
N PRO A 212 16.77 10.14 -10.30
CA PRO A 212 16.53 10.12 -11.74
C PRO A 212 16.62 8.72 -12.38
N TYR A 213 17.52 7.88 -11.92
CA TYR A 213 17.58 6.51 -12.42
C TYR A 213 16.31 5.72 -12.12
N TYR A 214 15.78 5.87 -10.90
CA TYR A 214 14.61 5.12 -10.43
C TYR A 214 13.32 5.60 -11.09
N TYR A 215 13.01 6.90 -11.06
CA TYR A 215 11.77 7.39 -11.65
C TYR A 215 11.74 7.31 -13.19
N ASN A 216 12.88 7.35 -13.87
CA ASN A 216 12.94 7.14 -15.32
C ASN A 216 12.72 5.68 -15.72
N ASN A 217 13.12 4.71 -14.88
CA ASN A 217 12.96 3.28 -15.16
C ASN A 217 11.70 2.69 -14.54
N CYS A 218 11.18 3.28 -13.47
CA CYS A 218 9.97 2.86 -12.75
C CYS A 218 9.09 4.06 -12.40
N PRO A 219 8.42 4.68 -13.38
CA PRO A 219 7.68 5.92 -13.18
C PRO A 219 6.43 5.79 -12.30
N ASN A 220 6.05 4.56 -11.93
CA ASN A 220 4.95 4.30 -11.01
C ASN A 220 5.43 3.70 -9.68
N ALA A 221 6.61 4.14 -9.23
CA ALA A 221 7.16 3.79 -7.93
C ALA A 221 7.88 5.01 -7.34
N TYR A 222 7.74 5.23 -6.03
CA TYR A 222 8.43 6.32 -5.36
C TYR A 222 9.94 6.18 -5.44
N ALA A 223 10.60 7.18 -6.01
CA ALA A 223 12.06 7.32 -6.03
C ALA A 223 12.58 8.34 -5.00
N PHE A 224 11.67 9.08 -4.37
CA PHE A 224 11.86 9.98 -3.23
C PHE A 224 10.49 10.27 -2.60
N PRO A 225 10.39 10.67 -1.32
CA PRO A 225 9.10 10.76 -0.61
C PRO A 225 8.03 11.64 -1.26
N ASP A 226 8.42 12.73 -1.91
CA ASP A 226 7.49 13.71 -2.52
C ASP A 226 7.35 13.51 -4.04
N ASN A 227 7.54 12.30 -4.54
CA ASN A 227 7.49 11.98 -5.97
C ASN A 227 6.07 12.06 -6.57
N ASP A 228 5.04 12.08 -5.74
CA ASP A 228 3.64 12.32 -6.10
C ASP A 228 3.33 13.80 -6.41
N GLY A 229 4.26 14.69 -6.08
CA GLY A 229 4.14 16.13 -6.25
C GLY A 229 3.50 16.88 -5.09
N ALA A 230 3.13 16.20 -4.00
CA ALA A 230 2.45 16.80 -2.85
C ALA A 230 3.22 18.00 -2.26
N ALA A 231 4.55 17.94 -2.23
CA ALA A 231 5.40 19.03 -1.74
C ALA A 231 5.90 19.96 -2.86
N GLY A 232 5.37 19.86 -4.08
CA GLY A 232 5.75 20.72 -5.22
C GLY A 232 7.07 20.33 -5.90
N TYR A 233 7.66 19.19 -5.56
CA TYR A 233 8.85 18.69 -6.25
C TYR A 233 8.50 18.02 -7.58
N THR A 234 9.51 17.91 -8.45
CA THR A 234 9.38 17.29 -9.77
C THR A 234 10.44 16.18 -9.94
N PRO A 235 10.09 15.11 -10.71
CA PRO A 235 8.80 14.89 -11.35
C PRO A 235 7.69 14.61 -10.32
N ALA A 236 6.43 15.02 -10.66
CA ALA A 236 5.22 14.64 -9.97
C ALA A 236 4.62 13.44 -10.71
N ASP A 237 5.02 12.25 -10.32
CA ASP A 237 4.67 11.02 -10.99
C ASP A 237 3.35 10.40 -10.46
N PHE A 238 2.79 9.47 -11.21
CA PHE A 238 1.64 8.70 -10.75
C PHE A 238 2.13 7.46 -9.99
N VAL A 239 2.42 7.61 -8.70
CA VAL A 239 3.13 6.62 -7.87
C VAL A 239 2.28 5.98 -6.78
N ASP A 240 1.15 6.60 -6.44
CA ASP A 240 0.17 6.10 -5.48
C ASP A 240 -1.24 6.08 -6.06
N TYR A 241 -2.12 5.23 -5.53
CA TYR A 241 -3.50 5.12 -5.99
C TYR A 241 -4.41 4.56 -4.91
N THR A 242 -5.57 5.18 -4.73
CA THR A 242 -6.65 4.65 -3.89
C THR A 242 -7.62 3.85 -4.74
N CYS A 243 -7.72 2.56 -4.46
CA CYS A 243 -8.58 1.61 -5.13
C CYS A 243 -9.83 1.34 -4.30
N GLY A 244 -11.02 1.53 -4.87
CA GLY A 244 -12.31 1.20 -4.24
C GLY A 244 -12.57 -0.31 -4.10
N ASN A 245 -11.54 -1.14 -4.20
CA ASN A 245 -11.60 -2.57 -3.98
C ASN A 245 -10.36 -2.99 -3.19
N ASN A 246 -10.58 -3.67 -2.09
CA ASN A 246 -9.56 -4.06 -1.12
C ASN A 246 -9.06 -5.52 -1.27
N ALA A 247 -9.32 -6.15 -2.42
CA ALA A 247 -8.73 -7.45 -2.77
C ALA A 247 -7.48 -7.22 -3.62
N ILE A 248 -6.31 -7.30 -2.98
CA ILE A 248 -5.01 -6.92 -3.54
C ILE A 248 -4.10 -8.13 -3.70
N THR A 249 -3.34 -8.13 -4.78
CA THR A 249 -2.23 -9.06 -5.01
C THR A 249 -0.92 -8.30 -5.16
N LEU A 250 0.05 -8.62 -4.32
CA LEU A 250 1.45 -8.23 -4.46
C LEU A 250 2.19 -9.36 -5.21
N THR A 251 2.64 -9.09 -6.42
CA THR A 251 3.43 -10.03 -7.21
C THR A 251 4.89 -9.61 -7.19
N LEU A 252 5.78 -10.50 -6.80
CA LEU A 252 7.22 -10.32 -6.84
C LEU A 252 7.78 -10.87 -8.14
N CYS A 253 8.79 -10.20 -8.70
CA CYS A 253 9.39 -10.49 -10.00
C CYS A 253 8.36 -10.53 -11.15
N PRO A 254 7.55 -9.48 -11.38
CA PRO A 254 6.48 -9.47 -12.37
C PRO A 254 6.97 -9.48 -13.82
N GLY A 255 8.26 -9.28 -14.08
CA GLY A 255 8.86 -9.30 -15.40
C GLY A 255 8.61 -8.05 -16.27
N SER A 256 7.83 -7.08 -15.78
CA SER A 256 7.53 -5.85 -16.53
C SER A 256 7.32 -4.66 -15.60
N THR A 257 7.57 -3.46 -16.14
CA THR A 257 7.34 -2.17 -15.48
C THR A 257 6.11 -1.50 -16.08
N SER A 258 5.30 -0.85 -15.25
CA SER A 258 4.17 -0.02 -15.70
C SER A 258 4.63 1.39 -16.06
N HIS A 259 3.91 2.00 -17.03
CA HIS A 259 4.13 3.36 -17.50
C HIS A 259 2.78 4.09 -17.56
N LEU A 260 2.11 4.17 -16.42
CA LEU A 260 0.81 4.84 -16.29
C LEU A 260 1.03 6.33 -15.98
N SER A 261 0.14 7.16 -16.50
CA SER A 261 0.01 8.56 -16.04
C SER A 261 -1.37 8.78 -15.46
N LYS A 262 -1.51 9.73 -14.54
CA LYS A 262 -2.83 10.13 -14.00
C LYS A 262 -3.82 10.42 -15.13
N ARG A 263 -3.38 11.16 -16.15
CA ARG A 263 -4.21 11.54 -17.31
C ARG A 263 -4.64 10.34 -18.14
N SER A 264 -3.70 9.51 -18.57
CA SER A 264 -4.02 8.35 -19.42
C SER A 264 -4.89 7.33 -18.68
N PHE A 265 -4.68 7.15 -17.38
CA PHE A 265 -5.48 6.27 -16.56
C PHE A 265 -6.92 6.79 -16.43
N SER A 266 -7.10 8.09 -16.13
CA SER A 266 -8.41 8.73 -16.04
C SER A 266 -9.18 8.66 -17.36
N GLU A 267 -8.55 8.91 -18.50
CA GLU A 267 -9.18 8.84 -19.82
C GLU A 267 -9.70 7.43 -20.16
N VAL A 268 -8.90 6.39 -19.89
CA VAL A 268 -9.30 5.00 -20.13
C VAL A 268 -10.48 4.59 -19.25
N HIS A 269 -10.52 5.02 -18.00
CA HIS A 269 -11.58 4.65 -17.06
C HIS A 269 -12.85 5.50 -17.23
N ALA A 270 -12.72 6.77 -17.58
CA ALA A 270 -13.88 7.61 -17.95
C ALA A 270 -14.63 7.03 -19.16
N GLN A 271 -13.92 6.50 -20.16
CA GLN A 271 -14.53 5.82 -21.31
C GLN A 271 -15.29 4.54 -20.94
N ARG A 272 -14.96 3.93 -19.79
CA ARG A 272 -15.65 2.74 -19.26
C ARG A 272 -16.80 3.10 -18.30
N GLY A 273 -17.10 4.38 -18.11
CA GLY A 273 -18.19 4.85 -17.23
C GLY A 273 -17.88 4.71 -15.74
N VAL A 274 -16.62 4.66 -15.37
CA VAL A 274 -16.18 4.62 -13.97
C VAL A 274 -15.71 6.00 -13.56
N GLU A 275 -16.38 6.59 -12.57
CA GLU A 275 -15.96 7.82 -11.93
C GLU A 275 -14.76 7.53 -11.01
N ILE A 276 -13.62 8.12 -11.30
CA ILE A 276 -12.43 8.02 -10.46
C ILE A 276 -12.55 9.09 -9.39
N VAL A 277 -12.81 8.67 -8.16
CA VAL A 277 -12.78 9.57 -7.00
C VAL A 277 -11.31 9.77 -6.65
N HIS A 278 -10.76 10.91 -7.02
CA HIS A 278 -9.49 11.38 -6.49
C HIS A 278 -9.80 12.10 -5.18
N ASP A 279 -9.50 11.48 -4.04
CA ASP A 279 -9.39 12.21 -2.78
C ASP A 279 -8.06 12.97 -2.81
N GLU A 280 -8.14 14.27 -3.11
CA GLU A 280 -7.07 15.20 -2.80
C GLU A 280 -7.11 15.43 -1.28
N ALA A 281 -6.17 14.83 -0.56
CA ALA A 281 -5.96 15.09 0.85
C ALA A 281 -4.95 16.24 1.04
#